data_3d778f3d10c9dac492ae890829df174c
#
_entry.id   3d778f3d10c9dac492ae890829df174c
#
_cell.length_a   1.000
_cell.length_b   1.000
_cell.length_c   1.000
_cell.angle_alpha   90.00
_cell.angle_beta   90.00
_cell.angle_gamma   90.00
#
_symmetry.space_group_name_H-M   'P 1'
#
loop_
_entity.id
_entity.type
_entity.pdbx_description
1 polymer ?
#
loop_
_entity_poly.entity_id
_entity_poly.type
_entity_poly.pdbx_seq_one_letter_code
_entity_poly.pdbx_strand_id
1 'polypeptide(L)'
;MKKMNYTFSVPDNKRVRMIVSTDCKNEADDQFALAHHLMTPMFIMKGIVPCHFNMFSRDYGDGHTAQASMDEVNKVLDLMDLQGVCPVCKGSEFPMKD
;
A
#
# COMPACT_ATOMS: atom_id res chain seq x y z
N MET A 1 16.41 -3.65 -5.49
CA MET A 1 15.41 -3.93 -4.45
C MET A 1 16.09 -4.50 -3.21
N LYS A 2 15.72 -4.00 -2.04
CA LYS A 2 16.27 -4.43 -0.77
C LYS A 2 15.27 -5.33 -0.05
N LYS A 3 15.76 -6.42 0.56
CA LYS A 3 14.92 -7.27 1.39
C LYS A 3 15.08 -6.88 2.85
N MET A 4 14.00 -6.97 3.62
CA MET A 4 14.06 -6.81 5.07
C MET A 4 14.81 -7.99 5.69
N ASN A 5 15.72 -7.68 6.62
CA ASN A 5 16.47 -8.70 7.33
C ASN A 5 15.90 -8.89 8.73
N TYR A 6 15.53 -10.14 9.03
CA TYR A 6 14.99 -10.50 10.34
C TYR A 6 15.95 -11.46 11.04
N THR A 7 15.93 -11.43 12.37
CA THR A 7 16.74 -12.36 13.19
C THR A 7 16.10 -13.74 13.31
N PHE A 8 14.95 -13.94 12.71
CA PHE A 8 14.19 -15.20 12.72
C PHE A 8 13.57 -15.41 11.35
N SER A 9 13.08 -16.64 11.13
CA SER A 9 12.35 -16.95 9.90
C SER A 9 10.99 -17.55 10.24
N VAL A 10 10.03 -17.35 9.32
CA VAL A 10 8.70 -17.94 9.43
C VAL A 10 8.62 -19.10 8.45
N PRO A 11 8.22 -20.32 8.89
CA PRO A 11 8.05 -21.44 7.97
C PRO A 11 7.03 -21.12 6.87
N ASP A 12 7.29 -21.61 5.65
CA ASP A 12 6.46 -21.28 4.49
C ASP A 12 4.98 -21.63 4.71
N ASN A 13 4.69 -22.75 5.41
CA ASN A 13 3.32 -23.15 5.69
C ASN A 13 2.59 -22.24 6.68
N LYS A 14 3.29 -21.32 7.32
CA LYS A 14 2.73 -20.33 8.23
C LYS A 14 2.63 -18.94 7.60
N ARG A 15 3.12 -18.77 6.38
CA ARG A 15 3.11 -17.48 5.70
C ARG A 15 1.81 -17.30 4.91
N VAL A 16 1.34 -16.06 4.83
CA VAL A 16 0.09 -15.70 4.18
C VAL A 16 0.37 -14.78 3.00
N ARG A 17 -0.17 -15.11 1.84
CA ARG A 17 -0.11 -14.23 0.66
C ARG A 17 -1.18 -13.14 0.81
N MET A 18 -0.79 -11.90 0.59
CA MET A 18 -1.67 -10.76 0.80
C MET A 18 -1.63 -9.78 -0.37
N ILE A 19 -2.79 -9.20 -0.64
CA ILE A 19 -2.94 -7.98 -1.43
C ILE A 19 -3.53 -6.94 -0.48
N VAL A 20 -2.91 -5.78 -0.39
CA VAL A 20 -3.35 -4.69 0.49
C VAL A 20 -4.01 -3.61 -0.33
N SER A 21 -5.25 -3.28 0.03
CA SER A 21 -5.99 -2.15 -0.53
C SER A 21 -5.92 -1.01 0.51
N THR A 22 -5.54 0.18 0.08
CA THR A 22 -5.32 1.29 1.02
C THR A 22 -5.65 2.64 0.38
N ASP A 23 -6.28 3.54 1.16
CA ASP A 23 -6.45 4.95 0.81
C ASP A 23 -5.38 5.82 1.51
N CYS A 24 -4.14 5.47 1.30
CA CYS A 24 -2.97 5.83 2.10
C CYS A 24 -2.79 7.34 2.33
N LYS A 25 -3.37 8.19 1.49
CA LYS A 25 -3.23 9.65 1.64
C LYS A 25 -4.40 10.29 2.39
N ASN A 26 -5.46 9.53 2.69
CA ASN A 26 -6.64 10.08 3.34
C ASN A 26 -6.39 10.43 4.81
N GLU A 27 -5.86 9.47 5.56
CA GLU A 27 -5.56 9.62 6.99
C GLU A 27 -4.16 9.07 7.29
N ALA A 28 -3.60 9.47 8.43
CA ALA A 28 -2.20 9.16 8.77
C ALA A 28 -1.98 7.69 9.14
N ASP A 29 -3.00 6.98 9.59
CA ASP A 29 -2.85 5.61 10.09
C ASP A 29 -2.50 4.59 9.00
N ASP A 30 -2.93 4.82 7.76
CA ASP A 30 -2.69 3.88 6.66
C ASP A 30 -1.20 3.77 6.30
N GLN A 31 -0.43 4.86 6.41
CA GLN A 31 1.02 4.78 6.19
C GLN A 31 1.68 3.87 7.20
N PHE A 32 1.28 3.96 8.47
CA PHE A 32 1.81 3.10 9.52
C PHE A 32 1.35 1.65 9.36
N ALA A 33 0.09 1.44 8.99
CA ALA A 33 -0.45 0.10 8.73
C ALA A 33 0.30 -0.56 7.57
N LEU A 34 0.54 0.17 6.48
CA LEU A 34 1.28 -0.34 5.33
C LEU A 34 2.71 -0.71 5.72
N ALA A 35 3.40 0.17 6.45
CA ALA A 35 4.76 -0.10 6.92
C ALA A 35 4.79 -1.35 7.81
N HIS A 36 3.82 -1.49 8.69
CA HIS A 36 3.71 -2.67 9.56
C HIS A 36 3.53 -3.95 8.74
N HIS A 37 2.65 -3.94 7.73
CA HIS A 37 2.45 -5.10 6.84
C HIS A 37 3.74 -5.46 6.10
N LEU A 38 4.46 -4.47 5.60
CA LEU A 38 5.72 -4.69 4.88
C LEU A 38 6.82 -5.25 5.78
N MET A 39 6.77 -4.96 7.09
CA MET A 39 7.74 -5.45 8.07
C MET A 39 7.32 -6.76 8.73
N THR A 40 6.16 -7.32 8.40
CA THR A 40 5.66 -8.54 9.03
C THR A 40 6.13 -9.75 8.23
N PRO A 41 7.04 -10.60 8.77
CA PRO A 41 7.63 -11.69 7.99
C PRO A 41 6.65 -12.81 7.67
N MET A 42 5.50 -12.89 8.35
CA MET A 42 4.45 -13.83 8.04
C MET A 42 3.75 -13.51 6.72
N PHE A 43 3.78 -12.26 6.27
CA PHE A 43 3.06 -11.82 5.08
C PHE A 43 3.94 -11.86 3.84
N ILE A 44 3.41 -12.48 2.77
CA ILE A 44 3.99 -12.42 1.44
C ILE A 44 3.18 -11.38 0.68
N MET A 45 3.74 -10.19 0.50
CA MET A 45 3.04 -9.10 -0.20
C MET A 45 3.03 -9.38 -1.69
N LYS A 46 1.84 -9.60 -2.26
CA LYS A 46 1.64 -9.88 -3.67
C LYS A 46 1.21 -8.66 -4.47
N GLY A 47 0.75 -7.62 -3.78
CA GLY A 47 0.38 -6.39 -4.44
C GLY A 47 -0.15 -5.36 -3.45
N ILE A 48 -0.09 -4.11 -3.86
CA ILE A 48 -0.69 -2.98 -3.15
C ILE A 48 -1.59 -2.26 -4.12
N VAL A 49 -2.84 -1.99 -3.72
CA VAL A 49 -3.83 -1.29 -4.55
C VAL A 49 -4.17 0.02 -3.85
N PRO A 50 -3.56 1.15 -4.27
CA PRO A 50 -3.95 2.46 -3.79
C PRO A 50 -5.35 2.82 -4.29
N CYS A 51 -6.21 3.25 -3.37
CA CYS A 51 -7.63 3.45 -3.63
C CYS A 51 -8.02 4.92 -3.53
N HIS A 52 -9.11 5.28 -4.20
CA HIS A 52 -9.74 6.58 -4.00
C HIS A 52 -10.27 6.70 -2.57
N PHE A 53 -10.41 7.95 -2.09
CA PHE A 53 -11.04 8.21 -0.79
C PHE A 53 -12.13 9.27 -0.95
N ASN A 54 -11.83 10.52 -1.02
CA ASN A 54 -12.82 11.57 -1.23
C ASN A 54 -12.70 12.11 -2.66
N MET A 55 -13.59 11.68 -3.54
CA MET A 55 -13.51 12.05 -4.94
C MET A 55 -13.73 13.55 -5.21
N PHE A 56 -14.25 14.28 -4.22
CA PHE A 56 -14.45 15.73 -4.30
C PHE A 56 -13.48 16.47 -3.39
N SER A 57 -12.26 15.95 -3.25
CA SER A 57 -11.25 16.53 -2.36
C SER A 57 -10.84 17.93 -2.81
N ARG A 58 -10.77 18.86 -1.84
CA ARG A 58 -10.24 20.20 -2.10
C ARG A 58 -8.77 20.16 -2.48
N ASP A 59 -8.02 19.22 -1.88
CA ASP A 59 -6.56 19.19 -2.01
C ASP A 59 -6.11 18.54 -3.31
N TYR A 60 -6.88 17.55 -3.81
CA TYR A 60 -6.46 16.73 -4.94
C TYR A 60 -7.37 16.83 -6.15
N GLY A 61 -8.53 17.47 -5.99
CA GLY A 61 -9.51 17.60 -7.06
C GLY A 61 -10.31 16.33 -7.31
N ASP A 62 -11.28 16.44 -8.19
CA ASP A 62 -12.17 15.34 -8.53
C ASP A 62 -11.41 14.28 -9.33
N GLY A 63 -11.55 13.02 -8.91
CA GLY A 63 -10.95 11.92 -9.64
C GLY A 63 -9.44 11.78 -9.51
N HIS A 64 -8.81 12.40 -8.50
CA HIS A 64 -7.37 12.34 -8.30
C HIS A 64 -6.94 11.73 -6.98
N THR A 65 -7.87 11.22 -6.17
CA THR A 65 -7.53 10.71 -4.83
C THR A 65 -6.86 9.35 -4.86
N ALA A 66 -7.19 8.48 -5.82
CA ALA A 66 -6.46 7.22 -5.99
C ALA A 66 -5.01 7.47 -6.40
N GLN A 67 -4.77 8.45 -7.27
CA GLN A 67 -3.40 8.84 -7.64
C GLN A 67 -2.64 9.39 -6.42
N ALA A 68 -3.29 10.20 -5.58
CA ALA A 68 -2.68 10.69 -4.34
C ALA A 68 -2.30 9.54 -3.40
N SER A 69 -3.17 8.53 -3.27
CA SER A 69 -2.86 7.31 -2.50
C SER A 69 -1.69 6.56 -3.10
N MET A 70 -1.63 6.44 -4.42
CA MET A 70 -0.51 5.77 -5.10
C MET A 70 0.81 6.48 -4.86
N ASP A 71 0.81 7.81 -4.96
CA ASP A 71 2.02 8.61 -4.71
C ASP A 71 2.50 8.42 -3.27
N GLU A 72 1.58 8.35 -2.31
CA GLU A 72 1.93 8.16 -0.90
C GLU A 72 2.45 6.74 -0.63
N VAL A 73 1.86 5.71 -1.26
CA VAL A 73 2.37 4.33 -1.18
C VAL A 73 3.81 4.28 -1.70
N ASN A 74 4.07 4.88 -2.85
CA ASN A 74 5.42 4.90 -3.42
C ASN A 74 6.39 5.65 -2.51
N LYS A 75 5.96 6.72 -1.86
CA LYS A 75 6.77 7.45 -0.89
C LYS A 75 7.14 6.57 0.31
N VAL A 76 6.19 5.80 0.84
CA VAL A 76 6.46 4.87 1.95
C VAL A 76 7.48 3.81 1.50
N LEU A 77 7.30 3.24 0.32
CA LEU A 77 8.24 2.25 -0.22
C LEU A 77 9.64 2.84 -0.39
N ASP A 78 9.73 4.08 -0.88
CA ASP A 78 11.03 4.77 -1.03
C ASP A 78 11.70 4.99 0.32
N LEU A 79 10.95 5.42 1.32
CA LEU A 79 11.49 5.66 2.66
C LEU A 79 11.97 4.36 3.34
N MET A 80 11.35 3.24 3.02
CA MET A 80 11.73 1.92 3.54
C MET A 80 12.77 1.21 2.67
N ASP A 81 13.14 1.80 1.52
CA ASP A 81 14.04 1.20 0.53
C ASP A 81 13.51 -0.16 0.02
N LEU A 82 12.21 -0.21 -0.26
CA LEU A 82 11.49 -1.41 -0.69
C LEU A 82 10.83 -1.26 -2.05
N GLN A 83 11.35 -0.36 -2.91
CA GLN A 83 10.83 -0.20 -4.27
C GLN A 83 10.89 -1.53 -5.02
N GLY A 84 9.80 -1.88 -5.70
CA GLY A 84 9.74 -3.10 -6.47
C GLY A 84 9.54 -4.37 -5.64
N VAL A 85 9.26 -4.25 -4.33
CA VAL A 85 9.01 -5.43 -3.47
C VAL A 85 7.78 -6.21 -3.94
N CYS A 86 6.78 -5.51 -4.49
CA CYS A 86 5.58 -6.09 -5.09
C CYS A 86 4.95 -5.09 -6.06
N PRO A 87 4.04 -5.52 -6.93
CA PRO A 87 3.31 -4.60 -7.82
C PRO A 87 2.49 -3.59 -7.03
N VAL A 88 2.50 -2.35 -7.49
CA VAL A 88 1.63 -1.27 -6.99
C VAL A 88 0.71 -0.88 -8.14
N CYS A 89 -0.57 -1.18 -8.02
CA CYS A 89 -1.54 -1.02 -9.10
C CYS A 89 -2.64 -0.07 -8.64
N LYS A 90 -2.71 1.11 -9.26
CA LYS A 90 -3.73 2.10 -8.91
C LYS A 90 -5.13 1.53 -9.13
N GLY A 91 -5.99 1.67 -8.12
CA GLY A 91 -7.39 1.29 -8.20
C GLY A 91 -8.24 2.32 -8.96
N SER A 92 -9.55 2.15 -8.90
CA SER A 92 -10.48 3.07 -9.54
C SER A 92 -10.43 4.46 -8.90
N GLU A 93 -10.56 5.51 -9.71
CA GLU A 93 -10.65 6.88 -9.21
C GLU A 93 -12.04 7.22 -8.66
N PHE A 94 -13.06 6.46 -9.03
CA PHE A 94 -14.44 6.70 -8.63
C PHE A 94 -15.06 5.44 -8.04
N PRO A 95 -16.04 5.60 -7.12
CA PRO A 95 -16.76 4.45 -6.61
C PRO A 95 -17.59 3.78 -7.69
N MET A 96 -17.91 2.51 -7.47
CA MET A 96 -18.77 1.75 -8.38
C MET A 96 -20.17 2.37 -8.41
N LYS A 97 -20.77 2.38 -9.59
CA LYS A 97 -22.16 2.82 -9.74
C LYS A 97 -23.10 1.65 -9.49
N ASP A 98 -24.24 1.96 -8.87
CA ASP A 98 -25.33 0.98 -8.67
C ASP A 98 -26.04 0.66 -9.98
#